data_2cd8e880fb175873b6332d9171183e8d
#
_entry.id   2cd8e880fb175873b6332d9171183e8d
#
_cell.length_a   1.000
_cell.length_b   1.000
_cell.length_c   1.000
_cell.angle_alpha   90.00
_cell.angle_beta   90.00
_cell.angle_gamma   90.00
#
_symmetry.space_group_name_H-M   'P 1'
#
loop_
_entity.id
_entity.type
_entity.pdbx_description
1 polymer ?
#
loop_
_entity_poly.entity_id
_entity_poly.type
_entity_poly.pdbx_seq_one_letter_code
_entity_poly.pdbx_strand_id
1 'polypeptide(L)'
;MLFQQQGMPFSWPMAPFIPVNAPIIDDCDLFINSNISNVVGPPGPPGPPGPEGPIGPQGPPGSLADVPVTLINTPTYTPDFNEYFLGVIYDGPVTITLPAGTVGKVYVIKDVVGNAITNPITITASTTIDGAASATINSPYGSITLIFNGTEWNIV
;
A
#
# COMPACT_ATOMS: atom_id res chain seq x y z
N MET A 1 -29.78 -41.43 -13.96
CA MET A 1 -29.05 -40.54 -14.86
C MET A 1 -27.65 -41.08 -15.03
N LEU A 2 -27.39 -41.66 -16.18
CA LEU A 2 -26.11 -42.29 -16.50
C LEU A 2 -25.13 -41.21 -17.02
N PHE A 3 -23.99 -41.06 -16.37
CA PHE A 3 -22.87 -40.28 -16.92
C PHE A 3 -22.08 -41.18 -17.89
N GLN A 4 -22.15 -40.87 -19.18
CA GLN A 4 -21.27 -41.43 -20.19
C GLN A 4 -19.88 -40.75 -20.08
N GLN A 5 -18.88 -41.57 -19.76
CA GLN A 5 -17.48 -41.22 -19.99
C GLN A 5 -17.17 -41.35 -21.50
N GLN A 6 -16.90 -40.21 -22.13
CA GLN A 6 -16.29 -40.21 -23.47
C GLN A 6 -14.79 -40.40 -23.34
N GLY A 7 -14.30 -41.59 -23.71
CA GLY A 7 -12.89 -41.88 -23.84
C GLY A 7 -12.31 -41.16 -25.08
N MET A 8 -11.27 -40.38 -24.86
CA MET A 8 -10.47 -39.83 -25.96
C MET A 8 -9.52 -40.94 -26.48
N PRO A 9 -9.46 -41.16 -27.78
CA PRO A 9 -8.47 -42.07 -28.35
C PRO A 9 -7.11 -41.38 -28.40
N PHE A 10 -6.20 -41.80 -27.54
CA PHE A 10 -4.79 -41.43 -27.70
C PHE A 10 -4.22 -42.28 -28.85
N SER A 11 -4.02 -41.67 -29.98
CA SER A 11 -3.27 -42.26 -31.08
C SER A 11 -1.80 -41.81 -30.95
N TRP A 12 -0.95 -42.75 -30.56
CA TRP A 12 0.50 -42.57 -30.63
C TRP A 12 0.94 -42.74 -32.08
N PRO A 13 1.77 -41.84 -32.65
CA PRO A 13 2.39 -42.13 -33.95
C PRO A 13 3.33 -43.30 -33.76
N MET A 14 3.06 -44.38 -34.52
CA MET A 14 3.97 -45.51 -34.59
C MET A 14 5.31 -45.02 -35.14
N ALA A 15 6.38 -45.32 -34.40
CA ALA A 15 7.73 -45.19 -34.90
C ALA A 15 7.91 -46.06 -36.15
N PRO A 16 8.63 -45.58 -37.15
CA PRO A 16 8.87 -46.37 -38.37
C PRO A 16 9.58 -47.66 -38.03
N PHE A 17 9.02 -48.79 -38.55
CA PHE A 17 9.62 -50.11 -38.45
C PHE A 17 10.99 -50.10 -39.15
N ILE A 18 12.05 -50.34 -38.42
CA ILE A 18 13.37 -50.60 -38.96
C ILE A 18 13.33 -52.04 -39.50
N PRO A 19 13.59 -52.31 -40.77
CA PRO A 19 13.61 -53.67 -41.32
C PRO A 19 14.74 -54.47 -40.67
N VAL A 20 14.41 -55.67 -40.19
CA VAL A 20 15.30 -56.62 -39.46
C VAL A 20 16.43 -57.20 -40.34
N ASN A 21 16.59 -56.72 -41.58
CA ASN A 21 17.61 -57.18 -42.50
C ASN A 21 18.61 -56.13 -42.93
N ALA A 22 18.89 -55.17 -42.05
CA ALA A 22 20.08 -54.36 -42.26
C ALA A 22 21.32 -55.21 -41.98
N PRO A 23 22.33 -55.28 -42.87
CA PRO A 23 23.57 -55.99 -42.57
C PRO A 23 24.16 -55.38 -41.29
N ILE A 24 24.48 -56.26 -40.34
CA ILE A 24 25.30 -55.89 -39.19
C ILE A 24 26.66 -55.57 -39.79
N ILE A 25 26.93 -54.30 -39.97
CA ILE A 25 28.28 -53.84 -40.23
C ILE A 25 28.93 -53.86 -38.87
N ASP A 26 29.76 -54.86 -38.59
CA ASP A 26 30.71 -54.84 -37.50
C ASP A 26 31.76 -53.76 -37.79
N ASP A 27 31.40 -52.52 -37.69
CA ASP A 27 32.29 -51.39 -37.84
C ASP A 27 33.05 -51.09 -36.54
N CYS A 28 33.45 -52.14 -35.82
CA CYS A 28 34.45 -51.90 -34.75
C CYS A 28 35.87 -51.68 -35.26
N ASP A 29 36.13 -51.90 -36.55
CA ASP A 29 37.50 -51.89 -37.07
C ASP A 29 37.84 -50.69 -37.95
N LEU A 30 36.95 -49.72 -38.15
CA LEU A 30 37.20 -48.71 -39.13
C LEU A 30 37.58 -47.32 -38.58
N PHE A 31 37.79 -47.16 -37.31
CA PHE A 31 38.19 -45.85 -36.76
C PHE A 31 39.36 -45.88 -35.79
N ILE A 32 40.40 -46.69 -36.11
CA ILE A 32 41.72 -46.39 -35.57
C ILE A 32 42.46 -45.57 -36.64
N ASN A 33 41.93 -44.44 -36.99
CA ASN A 33 42.74 -43.42 -37.65
C ASN A 33 43.16 -42.43 -36.57
N SER A 34 44.43 -42.51 -36.24
CA SER A 34 45.14 -41.79 -35.17
C SER A 34 45.20 -40.26 -35.33
N ASN A 35 44.11 -39.63 -35.74
CA ASN A 35 44.03 -38.18 -35.89
C ASN A 35 42.75 -37.56 -35.27
N ILE A 36 42.13 -38.20 -34.26
CA ILE A 36 41.07 -37.56 -33.46
C ILE A 36 41.67 -37.02 -32.15
N SER A 37 42.79 -36.33 -32.24
CA SER A 37 43.27 -35.47 -31.17
C SER A 37 42.69 -34.11 -31.44
N ASN A 38 41.55 -33.79 -30.83
CA ASN A 38 40.91 -32.50 -30.59
C ASN A 38 39.45 -32.38 -31.03
N VAL A 39 38.64 -33.45 -30.84
CA VAL A 39 37.18 -33.16 -30.79
C VAL A 39 36.85 -32.62 -29.41
N VAL A 40 37.00 -31.31 -29.26
CA VAL A 40 36.46 -30.63 -28.11
C VAL A 40 34.95 -30.68 -28.23
N GLY A 41 34.29 -31.39 -27.31
CA GLY A 41 32.82 -31.43 -27.26
C GLY A 41 32.24 -30.01 -27.12
N PRO A 42 31.01 -29.83 -27.52
CA PRO A 42 30.35 -28.50 -27.35
C PRO A 42 30.40 -28.08 -25.89
N PRO A 43 30.53 -26.79 -25.63
CA PRO A 43 30.45 -26.25 -24.26
C PRO A 43 29.15 -26.74 -23.57
N GLY A 44 29.24 -27.08 -22.29
CA GLY A 44 28.06 -27.42 -21.50
C GLY A 44 27.07 -26.29 -21.45
N PRO A 45 25.79 -26.57 -21.19
CA PRO A 45 24.78 -25.55 -21.04
C PRO A 45 25.13 -24.61 -19.88
N PRO A 46 24.74 -23.33 -19.94
CA PRO A 46 24.86 -22.40 -18.82
C PRO A 46 24.24 -23.00 -17.55
N GLY A 47 24.84 -22.75 -16.41
CA GLY A 47 24.29 -23.14 -15.12
C GLY A 47 22.91 -22.45 -14.86
N PRO A 48 22.08 -23.03 -14.01
CA PRO A 48 20.82 -22.41 -13.63
C PRO A 48 21.05 -21.04 -12.95
N PRO A 49 20.09 -20.10 -13.08
CA PRO A 49 20.14 -18.85 -12.33
C PRO A 49 20.30 -19.12 -10.83
N GLY A 50 21.01 -18.25 -10.13
CA GLY A 50 21.14 -18.32 -8.68
C GLY A 50 19.75 -18.15 -8.00
N PRO A 51 19.62 -18.62 -6.75
CA PRO A 51 18.41 -18.41 -5.97
C PRO A 51 18.14 -16.92 -5.75
N GLU A 52 16.86 -16.58 -5.71
CA GLU A 52 16.41 -15.21 -5.36
C GLU A 52 16.93 -14.82 -3.97
N GLY A 53 17.36 -13.58 -3.80
CA GLY A 53 17.84 -13.07 -2.52
C GLY A 53 16.73 -13.08 -1.46
N PRO A 54 17.08 -13.13 -0.18
CA PRO A 54 16.10 -13.09 0.91
C PRO A 54 15.29 -11.79 0.86
N ILE A 55 14.00 -11.88 1.24
CA ILE A 55 13.13 -10.71 1.39
C ILE A 55 13.77 -9.76 2.41
N GLY A 56 13.79 -8.47 2.12
CA GLY A 56 14.30 -7.45 3.03
C GLY A 56 13.55 -7.47 4.37
N PRO A 57 14.19 -7.04 5.46
CA PRO A 57 13.55 -6.98 6.77
C PRO A 57 12.32 -6.05 6.72
N GLN A 58 11.30 -6.41 7.52
CA GLN A 58 10.11 -5.58 7.70
C GLN A 58 10.52 -4.20 8.24
N GLY A 59 9.92 -3.12 7.74
CA GLY A 59 10.11 -1.78 8.26
C GLY A 59 9.73 -1.70 9.76
N PRO A 60 10.31 -0.75 10.51
CA PRO A 60 9.97 -0.55 11.91
C PRO A 60 8.46 -0.27 12.05
N PRO A 61 7.83 -0.67 13.17
CA PRO A 61 6.46 -0.27 13.49
C PRO A 61 6.34 1.25 13.44
N GLY A 62 5.21 1.76 12.93
CA GLY A 62 4.91 3.19 12.98
C GLY A 62 4.91 3.67 14.45
N SER A 63 5.58 4.78 14.72
CA SER A 63 5.52 5.41 16.03
C SER A 63 4.18 6.15 16.17
N LEU A 64 3.40 5.82 17.20
CA LEU A 64 2.23 6.62 17.63
C LEU A 64 2.65 7.80 18.52
N ALA A 65 3.96 8.01 18.71
CA ALA A 65 4.48 8.90 19.75
C ALA A 65 4.42 10.39 19.39
N ASP A 66 4.26 10.74 18.12
CA ASP A 66 4.36 12.13 17.67
C ASP A 66 3.04 12.62 17.03
N VAL A 67 2.02 12.77 17.86
CA VAL A 67 0.82 13.52 17.44
C VAL A 67 1.19 15.01 17.39
N PRO A 68 1.15 15.66 16.21
CA PRO A 68 1.47 17.07 16.10
C PRO A 68 0.50 17.92 16.93
N VAL A 69 1.06 18.68 17.86
CA VAL A 69 0.32 19.60 18.74
C VAL A 69 0.65 21.03 18.37
N THR A 70 -0.38 21.82 18.05
CA THR A 70 -0.27 23.25 17.76
C THR A 70 -1.03 24.03 18.81
N LEU A 71 -0.39 25.04 19.41
CA LEU A 71 -1.02 25.95 20.34
C LEU A 71 -1.38 27.25 19.61
N ILE A 72 -2.68 27.59 19.60
CA ILE A 72 -3.23 28.74 18.90
C ILE A 72 -3.35 29.91 19.90
N ASN A 73 -2.60 30.98 19.64
CA ASN A 73 -2.61 32.23 20.42
C ASN A 73 -2.94 33.42 19.52
N THR A 74 -3.91 33.26 18.64
CA THR A 74 -4.37 34.28 17.70
C THR A 74 -5.90 34.24 17.56
N PRO A 75 -6.57 35.37 17.21
CA PRO A 75 -8.02 35.38 17.05
C PRO A 75 -8.53 34.63 15.82
N THR A 76 -7.64 34.36 14.86
CA THR A 76 -7.97 33.57 13.65
C THR A 76 -6.86 32.59 13.36
N TYR A 77 -7.23 31.39 12.88
CA TYR A 77 -6.28 30.33 12.54
C TYR A 77 -6.80 29.45 11.39
N THR A 78 -5.89 29.01 10.53
CA THR A 78 -6.17 28.01 9.50
C THR A 78 -5.14 26.91 9.66
N PRO A 79 -5.55 25.69 10.05
CA PRO A 79 -4.61 24.61 10.28
C PRO A 79 -4.01 24.06 8.98
N ASP A 80 -2.74 23.64 9.08
CA ASP A 80 -2.06 22.92 8.03
C ASP A 80 -2.48 21.44 8.00
N PHE A 81 -2.26 20.80 6.86
CA PHE A 81 -2.61 19.38 6.67
C PHE A 81 -1.91 18.43 7.65
N ASN A 82 -0.70 18.76 8.10
CA ASN A 82 0.09 17.92 8.99
C ASN A 82 -0.28 18.06 10.48
N GLU A 83 -1.09 19.05 10.83
CA GLU A 83 -1.53 19.25 12.20
C GLU A 83 -2.64 18.27 12.58
N TYR A 84 -2.73 17.96 13.85
CA TYR A 84 -3.75 17.06 14.39
C TYR A 84 -4.46 17.66 15.59
N PHE A 85 -3.71 18.02 16.64
CA PHE A 85 -4.27 18.61 17.86
C PHE A 85 -4.05 20.13 17.86
N LEU A 86 -5.17 20.87 17.95
CA LEU A 86 -5.21 22.33 17.95
C LEU A 86 -5.70 22.81 19.32
N GLY A 87 -4.76 23.20 20.16
CA GLY A 87 -5.04 23.72 21.50
C GLY A 87 -5.18 25.24 21.49
N VAL A 88 -6.37 25.76 21.77
CA VAL A 88 -6.60 27.21 21.85
C VAL A 88 -6.20 27.72 23.22
N ILE A 89 -5.25 28.68 23.23
CA ILE A 89 -4.74 29.36 24.43
C ILE A 89 -4.96 30.89 24.38
N TYR A 90 -5.55 31.40 23.29
CA TYR A 90 -5.82 32.82 23.12
C TYR A 90 -6.94 33.29 24.06
N ASP A 91 -6.70 34.45 24.75
CA ASP A 91 -7.67 35.03 25.66
C ASP A 91 -8.61 36.01 24.92
N GLY A 92 -9.45 35.45 24.07
CA GLY A 92 -10.45 36.14 23.26
C GLY A 92 -11.18 35.16 22.34
N PRO A 93 -12.23 35.58 21.65
CA PRO A 93 -12.93 34.77 20.68
C PRO A 93 -11.98 34.33 19.55
N VAL A 94 -12.07 33.04 19.13
CA VAL A 94 -11.23 32.49 18.06
C VAL A 94 -12.09 31.96 16.93
N THR A 95 -11.67 32.23 15.70
CA THR A 95 -12.24 31.58 14.52
C THR A 95 -11.20 30.68 13.86
N ILE A 96 -11.51 29.40 13.78
CA ILE A 96 -10.67 28.40 13.07
C ILE A 96 -11.35 28.06 11.74
N THR A 97 -10.64 28.31 10.64
CA THR A 97 -11.13 27.97 9.30
C THR A 97 -10.46 26.72 8.80
N LEU A 98 -11.20 25.62 8.73
CA LEU A 98 -10.68 24.35 8.25
C LEU A 98 -10.37 24.44 6.75
N PRO A 99 -9.21 23.91 6.31
CA PRO A 99 -8.86 23.85 4.89
C PRO A 99 -9.75 22.84 4.14
N ALA A 100 -9.60 22.77 2.83
CA ALA A 100 -10.20 21.71 2.04
C ALA A 100 -9.73 20.34 2.57
N GLY A 101 -10.68 19.47 2.90
CA GLY A 101 -10.39 18.19 3.53
C GLY A 101 -9.89 17.15 2.54
N THR A 102 -9.07 16.24 3.04
CA THR A 102 -8.78 14.94 2.39
C THR A 102 -9.47 13.86 3.19
N VAL A 103 -10.04 12.86 2.51
CA VAL A 103 -10.78 11.75 3.18
C VAL A 103 -9.95 11.15 4.30
N GLY A 104 -10.55 11.06 5.48
CA GLY A 104 -9.89 10.55 6.69
C GLY A 104 -9.02 11.55 7.45
N LYS A 105 -8.91 12.82 6.99
CA LYS A 105 -8.23 13.87 7.77
C LYS A 105 -8.98 14.15 9.06
N VAL A 106 -8.24 14.18 10.16
CA VAL A 106 -8.78 14.45 11.50
C VAL A 106 -8.13 15.68 12.08
N TYR A 107 -8.94 16.53 12.74
CA TYR A 107 -8.51 17.57 13.65
C TYR A 107 -9.21 17.41 15.00
N VAL A 108 -8.45 17.61 16.07
CA VAL A 108 -8.97 17.73 17.44
C VAL A 108 -8.76 19.18 17.88
N ILE A 109 -9.84 19.90 18.13
CA ILE A 109 -9.80 21.30 18.56
C ILE A 109 -10.24 21.36 20.02
N LYS A 110 -9.45 22.01 20.88
CA LYS A 110 -9.68 22.07 22.32
C LYS A 110 -9.45 23.44 22.87
N ASP A 111 -10.36 23.88 23.75
CA ASP A 111 -10.10 24.98 24.70
C ASP A 111 -9.15 24.45 25.78
N VAL A 112 -7.91 24.93 25.78
CA VAL A 112 -6.89 24.50 26.74
C VAL A 112 -6.93 25.32 28.03
N VAL A 113 -7.39 26.56 27.98
CA VAL A 113 -7.38 27.48 29.10
C VAL A 113 -8.72 27.56 29.84
N GLY A 114 -9.79 26.98 29.29
CA GLY A 114 -11.10 26.93 29.97
C GLY A 114 -11.95 28.18 29.83
N ASN A 115 -11.66 29.07 28.89
CA ASN A 115 -12.34 30.33 28.72
C ASN A 115 -13.40 30.37 27.60
N ALA A 116 -13.65 29.24 26.90
CA ALA A 116 -14.55 29.19 25.75
C ALA A 116 -16.02 29.56 26.08
N ILE A 117 -16.42 29.53 27.35
CA ILE A 117 -17.76 30.00 27.75
C ILE A 117 -17.90 31.51 27.55
N THR A 118 -16.83 32.28 27.75
CA THR A 118 -16.80 33.74 27.57
C THR A 118 -16.28 34.11 26.19
N ASN A 119 -15.31 33.35 25.69
CA ASN A 119 -14.60 33.52 24.42
C ASN A 119 -14.80 32.31 23.53
N PRO A 120 -15.94 32.17 22.86
CA PRO A 120 -16.24 30.96 22.09
C PRO A 120 -15.25 30.74 20.94
N ILE A 121 -14.98 29.48 20.66
CA ILE A 121 -14.19 29.04 19.52
C ILE A 121 -15.15 28.63 18.39
N THR A 122 -15.16 29.41 17.33
CA THR A 122 -15.97 29.15 16.15
C THR A 122 -15.15 28.40 15.10
N ILE A 123 -15.68 27.30 14.60
CA ILE A 123 -15.04 26.49 13.58
C ILE A 123 -15.87 26.64 12.30
N THR A 124 -15.20 27.00 11.21
CA THR A 124 -15.78 27.12 9.87
C THR A 124 -15.02 26.28 8.88
N ALA A 125 -15.62 25.98 7.74
CA ALA A 125 -14.97 25.26 6.64
C ALA A 125 -15.50 25.79 5.29
N SER A 126 -14.82 25.44 4.21
CA SER A 126 -15.30 25.70 2.85
C SER A 126 -16.48 24.81 2.45
N THR A 127 -16.69 23.72 3.19
CA THR A 127 -17.84 22.81 3.11
C THR A 127 -18.69 22.94 4.37
N THR A 128 -19.67 22.06 4.56
CA THR A 128 -20.46 21.99 5.79
C THR A 128 -19.74 21.20 6.90
N ILE A 129 -20.19 21.41 8.13
CA ILE A 129 -19.84 20.63 9.32
C ILE A 129 -21.14 20.01 9.84
N ASP A 130 -21.35 18.72 9.69
CA ASP A 130 -22.63 18.02 9.96
C ASP A 130 -23.84 18.74 9.35
N GLY A 131 -23.72 19.20 8.10
CA GLY A 131 -24.75 19.96 7.41
C GLY A 131 -24.86 21.44 7.82
N ALA A 132 -24.15 21.91 8.85
CA ALA A 132 -24.15 23.29 9.30
C ALA A 132 -23.00 24.10 8.69
N ALA A 133 -23.12 25.42 8.66
CA ALA A 133 -22.05 26.33 8.19
C ALA A 133 -20.87 26.44 9.16
N SER A 134 -21.09 26.14 10.44
CA SER A 134 -20.08 26.25 11.49
C SER A 134 -20.42 25.37 12.69
N ALA A 135 -19.39 25.03 13.47
CA ALA A 135 -19.52 24.46 14.80
C ALA A 135 -18.92 25.44 15.85
N THR A 136 -19.31 25.30 17.11
CA THR A 136 -18.81 26.18 18.16
C THR A 136 -18.50 25.42 19.44
N ILE A 137 -17.33 25.67 20.01
CA ILE A 137 -16.99 25.28 21.38
C ILE A 137 -17.31 26.49 22.28
N ASN A 138 -18.27 26.31 23.20
CA ASN A 138 -18.76 27.34 24.12
C ASN A 138 -18.83 26.84 25.57
N SER A 139 -18.06 25.80 25.90
CA SER A 139 -17.97 25.25 27.25
C SER A 139 -16.51 25.24 27.70
N PRO A 140 -16.25 25.46 29.03
CA PRO A 140 -14.90 25.47 29.55
C PRO A 140 -14.22 24.12 29.28
N TYR A 141 -12.98 24.16 28.78
CA TYR A 141 -12.20 22.98 28.41
C TYR A 141 -12.88 22.08 27.38
N GLY A 142 -13.87 22.61 26.64
CA GLY A 142 -14.57 21.88 25.60
C GLY A 142 -13.65 21.47 24.45
N SER A 143 -14.04 20.43 23.75
CA SER A 143 -13.33 19.96 22.57
C SER A 143 -14.28 19.43 21.52
N ILE A 144 -13.87 19.53 20.26
CA ILE A 144 -14.55 18.92 19.11
C ILE A 144 -13.50 18.16 18.31
N THR A 145 -13.82 16.92 17.97
CA THR A 145 -13.06 16.12 17.01
C THR A 145 -13.81 16.13 15.69
N LEU A 146 -13.10 16.40 14.61
CA LEU A 146 -13.64 16.52 13.27
C LEU A 146 -12.93 15.54 12.34
N ILE A 147 -13.69 14.81 11.52
CA ILE A 147 -13.17 13.97 10.45
C ILE A 147 -13.79 14.37 9.12
N PHE A 148 -12.98 14.44 8.06
CA PHE A 148 -13.46 14.70 6.70
C PHE A 148 -13.86 13.40 6.00
N ASN A 149 -15.12 13.30 5.59
CA ASN A 149 -15.66 12.08 4.97
C ASN A 149 -15.55 12.06 3.43
N GLY A 150 -15.00 13.12 2.84
CA GLY A 150 -14.90 13.30 1.37
C GLY A 150 -15.86 14.33 0.80
N THR A 151 -16.89 14.72 1.57
CA THR A 151 -17.89 15.71 1.17
C THR A 151 -17.96 16.86 2.18
N GLU A 152 -17.96 16.54 3.45
CA GLU A 152 -18.05 17.49 4.56
C GLU A 152 -17.25 17.02 5.78
N TRP A 153 -17.14 17.90 6.76
CA TRP A 153 -16.58 17.58 8.06
C TRP A 153 -17.67 17.03 8.98
N ASN A 154 -17.37 15.95 9.68
CA ASN A 154 -18.27 15.37 10.67
C ASN A 154 -17.67 15.45 12.07
N ILE A 155 -18.49 15.81 13.06
CA ILE A 155 -18.14 15.77 14.47
C ILE A 155 -18.29 14.34 14.99
N VAL A 156 -17.27 13.83 15.69
CA VAL A 156 -17.19 12.44 16.18
C VAL A 156 -16.79 12.41 17.66
#